data_a77fdd67672c38a340bdaf3078732d2f
#
_entry.id   a77fdd67672c38a340bdaf3078732d2f
#
_cell.length_a   1.000
_cell.length_b   1.000
_cell.length_c   1.000
_cell.angle_alpha   90.00
_cell.angle_beta   90.00
_cell.angle_gamma   90.00
#
_symmetry.space_group_name_H-M   'P 1'
#
loop_
_entity.id
_entity.type
_entity.pdbx_description
1 polymer ?
#
loop_
_entity_poly.entity_id
_entity_poly.type
_entity_poly.pdbx_seq_one_letter_code
_entity_poly.pdbx_strand_id
1 'polypeptide(L)'
;MNNERYYLLTGAAGFLGTNICMQLLEKGCKVRALVLPNDKSVKYIPENVEVVLGDLTDAPSLEPFFTVPEGCTSVVIHCASMVTVNPNYSEKLMAVNVGGTRNIITKVLNHPECEKMVYVSSTGAIPEQPHGTKIKEVSKFDPCDPKLVVGAYSQSKAKATQMVLDAVSVMGLKACVVHPSGILGPNDHAIGETTGTLLQIIKGEMPMGMQGSFNLCDVRDLAAGTIAAVDKGRVGECYILANKTVTLKDMCDMLHAECNAKKIKFYLPLDLADKIAAGLEKQAEKTGKMPLMTTFSVYNLARNNEFDYSKAETELGYTTRSYEETIHDEVQWMIAEGLIDGNGVTEKPALMTNEQIREGGYMEDIVKAMEHVPALPEIDPEKAYKAIEQNVVETYEKIEDGVVGSYKKVENGFVSAYKKIEDKFVQKFLARKGETTEDVKKRLGRK
;
A
#
# COMPACT_ATOMS: atom_id res chain seq x y z
N MET A 1 30.92 2.77 -33.92
CA MET A 1 30.98 2.69 -32.47
C MET A 1 29.60 2.27 -32.01
N ASN A 2 29.49 1.13 -31.32
CA ASN A 2 28.18 0.76 -30.74
C ASN A 2 27.92 1.73 -29.59
N ASN A 3 27.00 2.68 -29.78
CA ASN A 3 26.52 3.52 -28.69
C ASN A 3 25.77 2.63 -27.71
N GLU A 4 26.46 2.12 -26.69
CA GLU A 4 25.80 1.39 -25.62
C GLU A 4 24.99 2.35 -24.77
N ARG A 5 23.74 1.95 -24.43
CA ARG A 5 22.87 2.71 -23.55
C ARG A 5 22.91 2.10 -22.15
N TYR A 6 23.15 2.93 -21.15
CA TYR A 6 23.07 2.58 -19.74
C TYR A 6 21.70 2.94 -19.17
N TYR A 7 21.07 2.02 -18.46
CA TYR A 7 19.88 2.28 -17.67
C TYR A 7 20.29 2.59 -16.23
N LEU A 8 20.20 3.86 -15.85
CA LEU A 8 20.53 4.38 -14.54
C LEU A 8 19.28 4.29 -13.66
N LEU A 9 19.28 3.37 -12.70
CA LEU A 9 18.09 3.07 -11.88
C LEU A 9 18.32 3.47 -10.43
N THR A 10 17.54 4.40 -9.91
CA THR A 10 17.45 4.66 -8.48
C THR A 10 16.37 3.81 -7.85
N GLY A 11 16.57 3.35 -6.61
CA GLY A 11 15.61 2.45 -5.94
C GLY A 11 15.64 1.02 -6.47
N ALA A 12 16.75 0.58 -7.05
CA ALA A 12 16.94 -0.73 -7.65
C ALA A 12 16.75 -1.89 -6.65
N ALA A 13 17.07 -1.69 -5.38
CA ALA A 13 16.89 -2.68 -4.32
C ALA A 13 15.45 -2.75 -3.77
N GLY A 14 14.55 -1.88 -4.23
CA GLY A 14 13.14 -1.87 -3.85
C GLY A 14 12.30 -2.79 -4.74
N PHE A 15 11.04 -3.00 -4.35
CA PHE A 15 10.10 -3.93 -5.00
C PHE A 15 10.01 -3.72 -6.53
N LEU A 16 9.64 -2.52 -6.97
CA LEU A 16 9.58 -2.21 -8.40
C LEU A 16 10.96 -2.25 -9.06
N GLY A 17 11.98 -1.66 -8.39
CA GLY A 17 13.32 -1.54 -8.94
C GLY A 17 13.98 -2.87 -9.23
N THR A 18 13.85 -3.87 -8.34
CA THR A 18 14.34 -5.23 -8.55
C THR A 18 13.71 -5.86 -9.81
N ASN A 19 12.40 -5.74 -9.98
CA ASN A 19 11.70 -6.27 -11.15
C ASN A 19 12.09 -5.53 -12.45
N ILE A 20 12.37 -4.22 -12.40
CA ILE A 20 12.91 -3.47 -13.53
C ILE A 20 14.32 -3.98 -13.88
N CYS A 21 15.21 -4.18 -12.89
CA CYS A 21 16.54 -4.74 -13.12
C CYS A 21 16.47 -6.09 -13.82
N MET A 22 15.64 -7.01 -13.34
CA MET A 22 15.48 -8.34 -13.93
C MET A 22 15.07 -8.26 -15.40
N GLN A 23 14.01 -7.50 -15.71
CA GLN A 23 13.52 -7.37 -17.09
C GLN A 23 14.50 -6.66 -18.03
N LEU A 24 15.27 -5.69 -17.53
CA LEU A 24 16.31 -5.04 -18.35
C LEU A 24 17.47 -5.98 -18.65
N LEU A 25 17.90 -6.78 -17.65
CA LEU A 25 18.94 -7.79 -17.83
C LEU A 25 18.51 -8.90 -18.81
N GLU A 26 17.25 -9.37 -18.74
CA GLU A 26 16.68 -10.31 -19.70
C GLU A 26 16.74 -9.79 -21.15
N LYS A 27 16.63 -8.47 -21.32
CA LYS A 27 16.78 -7.81 -22.63
C LYS A 27 18.24 -7.53 -23.00
N GLY A 28 19.21 -7.94 -22.19
CA GLY A 28 20.64 -7.70 -22.43
C GLY A 28 21.06 -6.25 -22.22
N CYS A 29 20.28 -5.45 -21.49
CA CYS A 29 20.58 -4.04 -21.22
C CYS A 29 21.66 -3.91 -20.14
N LYS A 30 22.44 -2.83 -20.20
CA LYS A 30 23.36 -2.44 -19.13
C LYS A 30 22.62 -1.64 -18.08
N VAL A 31 22.61 -2.14 -16.84
CA VAL A 31 21.91 -1.52 -15.72
C VAL A 31 22.92 -1.07 -14.67
N ARG A 32 22.80 0.18 -14.24
CA ARG A 32 23.54 0.74 -13.11
C ARG A 32 22.55 1.19 -12.04
N ALA A 33 22.74 0.70 -10.82
CA ALA A 33 21.90 0.96 -9.67
C ALA A 33 22.53 1.96 -8.71
N LEU A 34 21.77 2.99 -8.30
CA LEU A 34 22.14 3.84 -7.18
C LEU A 34 21.63 3.21 -5.89
N VAL A 35 22.53 2.99 -4.93
CA VAL A 35 22.25 2.35 -3.65
C VAL A 35 22.77 3.20 -2.50
N LEU A 36 21.99 3.32 -1.44
CA LEU A 36 22.47 3.98 -0.22
C LEU A 36 23.65 3.22 0.42
N PRO A 37 24.63 3.91 0.96
CA PRO A 37 25.66 3.26 1.78
C PRO A 37 25.01 2.45 2.92
N ASN A 38 25.45 1.21 3.09
CA ASN A 38 24.95 0.26 4.11
C ASN A 38 23.50 -0.22 3.91
N ASP A 39 22.92 -0.07 2.75
CA ASP A 39 21.60 -0.64 2.44
C ASP A 39 21.69 -2.19 2.42
N LYS A 40 21.00 -2.82 3.35
CA LYS A 40 20.96 -4.29 3.46
C LYS A 40 20.21 -4.95 2.30
N SER A 41 19.39 -4.22 1.58
CA SER A 41 18.59 -4.73 0.45
C SER A 41 19.43 -4.90 -0.81
N VAL A 42 20.68 -4.42 -0.84
CA VAL A 42 21.62 -4.58 -1.98
C VAL A 42 21.79 -6.04 -2.41
N LYS A 43 21.66 -6.98 -1.47
CA LYS A 43 21.77 -8.43 -1.73
C LYS A 43 20.65 -8.98 -2.66
N TYR A 44 19.58 -8.23 -2.87
CA TYR A 44 18.47 -8.60 -3.76
C TYR A 44 18.61 -8.00 -5.16
N ILE A 45 19.59 -7.14 -5.39
CA ILE A 45 19.93 -6.64 -6.73
C ILE A 45 20.59 -7.79 -7.50
N PRO A 46 20.14 -8.08 -8.75
CA PRO A 46 20.77 -9.11 -9.57
C PRO A 46 22.27 -8.88 -9.77
N GLU A 47 23.09 -9.95 -9.79
CA GLU A 47 24.55 -9.89 -9.82
C GLU A 47 25.15 -9.10 -11.01
N ASN A 48 24.46 -9.10 -12.15
CA ASN A 48 24.90 -8.40 -13.36
C ASN A 48 24.56 -6.91 -13.40
N VAL A 49 24.02 -6.35 -12.31
CA VAL A 49 23.75 -4.91 -12.17
C VAL A 49 24.97 -4.23 -11.58
N GLU A 50 25.46 -3.19 -12.22
CA GLU A 50 26.53 -2.35 -11.67
C GLU A 50 25.98 -1.52 -10.49
N VAL A 51 26.57 -1.67 -9.31
CA VAL A 51 26.14 -0.96 -8.10
C VAL A 51 27.06 0.23 -7.84
N VAL A 52 26.45 1.42 -7.70
CA VAL A 52 27.12 2.66 -7.31
C VAL A 52 26.50 3.16 -6.01
N LEU A 53 27.36 3.52 -5.04
CA LEU A 53 26.91 4.05 -3.76
C LEU A 53 26.69 5.56 -3.85
N GLY A 54 25.55 6.03 -3.32
CA GLY A 54 25.23 7.45 -3.22
C GLY A 54 23.91 7.69 -2.49
N ASP A 55 23.72 8.92 -2.04
CA ASP A 55 22.51 9.38 -1.35
C ASP A 55 21.81 10.45 -2.19
N LEU A 56 20.50 10.28 -2.45
CA LEU A 56 19.69 11.25 -3.18
C LEU A 56 19.72 12.65 -2.53
N THR A 57 19.92 12.72 -1.23
CA THR A 57 19.99 13.99 -0.49
C THR A 57 21.35 14.66 -0.56
N ASP A 58 22.38 13.94 -1.01
CA ASP A 58 23.76 14.42 -1.21
C ASP A 58 24.09 14.48 -2.71
N ALA A 59 23.84 15.63 -3.36
CA ALA A 59 24.04 15.80 -4.79
C ALA A 59 25.46 15.49 -5.30
N PRO A 60 26.56 15.82 -4.58
CA PRO A 60 27.91 15.37 -4.96
C PRO A 60 28.07 13.88 -5.06
N SER A 61 27.47 13.08 -4.16
CA SER A 61 27.58 11.62 -4.14
C SER A 61 26.96 10.94 -5.37
N LEU A 62 26.14 11.66 -6.13
CA LEU A 62 25.46 11.15 -7.32
C LEU A 62 26.36 11.15 -8.58
N GLU A 63 27.48 11.85 -8.59
CA GLU A 63 28.31 12.01 -9.79
C GLU A 63 28.77 10.68 -10.40
N PRO A 64 29.28 9.70 -9.63
CA PRO A 64 29.70 8.41 -10.18
C PRO A 64 28.55 7.64 -10.83
N PHE A 65 27.32 7.82 -10.34
CA PHE A 65 26.13 7.16 -10.90
C PHE A 65 25.82 7.66 -12.32
N PHE A 66 26.02 8.96 -12.59
CA PHE A 66 25.75 9.56 -13.89
C PHE A 66 26.91 9.43 -14.88
N THR A 67 28.13 9.28 -14.42
CA THR A 67 29.32 9.18 -15.28
C THR A 67 29.34 7.87 -16.05
N VAL A 68 28.97 7.86 -17.33
CA VAL A 68 29.06 6.71 -18.22
C VAL A 68 30.32 6.78 -19.11
N PRO A 69 30.82 5.64 -19.65
CA PRO A 69 31.98 5.63 -20.54
C PRO A 69 31.78 6.53 -21.77
N GLU A 70 32.89 7.07 -22.26
CA GLU A 70 32.89 7.93 -23.46
C GLU A 70 32.23 7.22 -24.66
N GLY A 71 31.33 7.92 -25.35
CA GLY A 71 30.57 7.39 -26.49
C GLY A 71 29.35 6.55 -26.12
N CYS A 72 29.08 6.36 -24.83
CA CYS A 72 27.84 5.75 -24.36
C CYS A 72 26.80 6.82 -24.05
N THR A 73 25.53 6.41 -24.07
CA THR A 73 24.40 7.23 -23.63
C THR A 73 23.77 6.63 -22.37
N SER A 74 22.92 7.39 -21.70
CA SER A 74 22.18 6.90 -20.54
C SER A 74 20.72 7.34 -20.56
N VAL A 75 19.91 6.60 -19.81
CA VAL A 75 18.52 6.98 -19.45
C VAL A 75 18.33 6.75 -17.96
N VAL A 76 17.57 7.61 -17.31
CA VAL A 76 17.28 7.51 -15.87
C VAL A 76 15.89 6.97 -15.64
N ILE A 77 15.75 5.95 -14.81
CA ILE A 77 14.49 5.53 -14.23
C ILE A 77 14.56 5.83 -12.72
N HIS A 78 13.82 6.85 -12.29
CA HIS A 78 13.87 7.32 -10.92
C HIS A 78 12.71 6.73 -10.11
N CYS A 79 12.96 5.58 -9.46
CA CYS A 79 11.99 4.86 -8.62
C CYS A 79 12.17 5.14 -7.12
N ALA A 80 13.37 5.56 -6.69
CA ALA A 80 13.67 5.75 -5.28
C ALA A 80 12.74 6.77 -4.63
N SER A 81 12.11 6.35 -3.55
CA SER A 81 11.29 7.23 -2.69
C SER A 81 11.11 6.58 -1.32
N MET A 82 10.89 7.40 -0.30
CA MET A 82 10.34 6.92 0.96
C MET A 82 8.83 6.77 0.82
N VAL A 83 8.30 5.61 1.22
CA VAL A 83 6.86 5.32 1.30
C VAL A 83 6.45 5.31 2.77
N THR A 84 5.30 5.85 3.11
CA THR A 84 4.74 5.81 4.45
C THR A 84 3.23 5.95 4.43
N VAL A 85 2.54 5.25 5.30
CA VAL A 85 1.12 5.43 5.61
C VAL A 85 0.90 6.40 6.77
N ASN A 86 1.96 6.89 7.42
CA ASN A 86 1.82 7.95 8.39
C ASN A 86 1.34 9.23 7.67
N PRO A 87 0.16 9.76 8.01
CA PRO A 87 -0.39 10.92 7.32
C PRO A 87 0.36 12.22 7.62
N ASN A 88 1.17 12.22 8.70
CA ASN A 88 1.82 13.42 9.20
C ASN A 88 3.01 13.84 8.35
N TYR A 89 3.24 15.14 8.28
CA TYR A 89 4.39 15.72 7.61
C TYR A 89 5.71 15.20 8.20
N SER A 90 6.67 14.92 7.32
CA SER A 90 8.02 14.49 7.68
C SER A 90 9.05 15.22 6.84
N GLU A 91 9.96 15.95 7.50
CA GLU A 91 11.07 16.62 6.83
C GLU A 91 11.96 15.65 6.06
N LYS A 92 12.23 14.47 6.65
CA LYS A 92 13.00 13.42 6.00
C LYS A 92 12.32 12.91 4.72
N LEU A 93 10.99 12.69 4.77
CA LEU A 93 10.20 12.30 3.60
C LEU A 93 10.33 13.33 2.48
N MET A 94 10.18 14.61 2.82
CA MET A 94 10.28 15.70 1.86
C MET A 94 11.71 15.87 1.32
N ALA A 95 12.72 15.73 2.17
CA ALA A 95 14.12 15.80 1.73
C ALA A 95 14.45 14.70 0.72
N VAL A 96 14.01 13.46 0.96
CA VAL A 96 14.24 12.35 0.03
C VAL A 96 13.38 12.49 -1.22
N ASN A 97 12.05 12.59 -1.08
CA ASN A 97 11.15 12.50 -2.22
C ASN A 97 11.17 13.75 -3.11
N VAL A 98 11.30 14.94 -2.53
CA VAL A 98 11.31 16.21 -3.29
C VAL A 98 12.75 16.69 -3.51
N GLY A 99 13.54 16.75 -2.45
CA GLY A 99 14.95 17.18 -2.54
C GLY A 99 15.78 16.24 -3.39
N GLY A 100 15.64 14.92 -3.17
CA GLY A 100 16.31 13.89 -3.98
C GLY A 100 15.92 13.95 -5.45
N THR A 101 14.63 14.07 -5.76
CA THR A 101 14.16 14.24 -7.15
C THR A 101 14.74 15.51 -7.79
N ARG A 102 14.85 16.63 -7.04
CA ARG A 102 15.52 17.85 -7.52
C ARG A 102 16.97 17.59 -7.90
N ASN A 103 17.70 16.86 -7.06
CA ASN A 103 19.09 16.52 -7.31
C ASN A 103 19.23 15.66 -8.58
N ILE A 104 18.35 14.67 -8.77
CA ILE A 104 18.33 13.84 -10.00
C ILE A 104 18.04 14.72 -11.24
N ILE A 105 17.03 15.60 -11.20
CA ILE A 105 16.74 16.54 -12.29
C ILE A 105 17.98 17.35 -12.64
N THR A 106 18.63 17.93 -11.64
CA THR A 106 19.85 18.75 -11.84
C THR A 106 20.96 17.94 -12.50
N LYS A 107 21.17 16.70 -12.07
CA LYS A 107 22.18 15.80 -12.66
C LYS A 107 21.83 15.45 -14.12
N VAL A 108 20.58 15.09 -14.42
CA VAL A 108 20.14 14.80 -15.79
C VAL A 108 20.39 15.99 -16.72
N LEU A 109 20.10 17.21 -16.26
CA LEU A 109 20.32 18.42 -17.05
C LEU A 109 21.80 18.74 -17.28
N ASN A 110 22.68 18.33 -16.37
CA ASN A 110 24.13 18.55 -16.45
C ASN A 110 24.88 17.44 -17.21
N HIS A 111 24.20 16.34 -17.53
CA HIS A 111 24.75 15.20 -18.28
C HIS A 111 24.08 15.08 -19.64
N PRO A 112 24.61 15.71 -20.71
CA PRO A 112 23.99 15.75 -22.04
C PRO A 112 23.88 14.36 -22.70
N GLU A 113 24.69 13.39 -22.27
CA GLU A 113 24.61 11.98 -22.66
C GLU A 113 23.37 11.27 -22.06
N CYS A 114 22.72 11.87 -21.07
CA CYS A 114 21.47 11.37 -20.52
C CYS A 114 20.30 11.79 -21.42
N GLU A 115 19.79 10.83 -22.18
CA GLU A 115 18.79 11.06 -23.25
C GLU A 115 17.40 11.38 -22.68
N LYS A 116 17.04 10.77 -21.54
CA LYS A 116 15.69 10.87 -20.96
C LYS A 116 15.63 10.41 -19.52
N MET A 117 14.67 10.94 -18.79
CA MET A 117 14.29 10.52 -17.46
C MET A 117 12.84 10.02 -17.43
N VAL A 118 12.61 8.86 -16.81
CA VAL A 118 11.27 8.39 -16.41
C VAL A 118 11.17 8.55 -14.90
N TYR A 119 10.25 9.38 -14.44
CA TYR A 119 9.97 9.56 -13.02
C TYR A 119 8.82 8.68 -12.59
N VAL A 120 9.05 7.83 -11.58
CA VAL A 120 8.01 7.01 -10.97
C VAL A 120 7.35 7.78 -9.83
N SER A 121 6.17 8.31 -10.11
CA SER A 121 5.32 9.01 -9.16
C SER A 121 4.40 8.02 -8.40
N SER A 122 3.13 8.31 -8.27
CA SER A 122 2.08 7.47 -7.68
C SER A 122 0.71 7.98 -8.12
N THR A 123 -0.29 7.12 -8.22
CA THR A 123 -1.70 7.55 -8.35
C THR A 123 -2.17 8.37 -7.15
N GLY A 124 -1.53 8.19 -5.97
CA GLY A 124 -1.78 9.03 -4.81
C GLY A 124 -1.41 10.50 -4.99
N ALA A 125 -0.53 10.83 -5.96
CA ALA A 125 -0.18 12.21 -6.30
C ALA A 125 -1.25 12.91 -7.15
N ILE A 126 -2.11 12.15 -7.83
CA ILE A 126 -3.18 12.70 -8.67
C ILE A 126 -4.29 13.22 -7.75
N PRO A 127 -4.71 14.49 -7.92
CA PRO A 127 -5.81 15.04 -7.14
C PRO A 127 -7.07 14.20 -7.25
N GLU A 128 -7.81 14.06 -6.16
CA GLU A 128 -9.08 13.33 -6.12
C GLU A 128 -10.05 13.82 -7.19
N GLN A 129 -10.70 12.87 -7.85
CA GLN A 129 -11.74 13.10 -8.84
C GLN A 129 -13.04 12.44 -8.36
N PRO A 130 -14.23 12.95 -8.79
CA PRO A 130 -15.51 12.47 -8.28
C PRO A 130 -15.68 10.95 -8.44
N HIS A 131 -16.31 10.32 -7.43
CA HIS A 131 -16.74 8.93 -7.53
C HIS A 131 -17.68 8.72 -8.72
N GLY A 132 -17.63 7.53 -9.31
CA GLY A 132 -18.39 7.18 -10.51
C GLY A 132 -17.78 7.66 -11.82
N THR A 133 -16.60 8.30 -11.76
CA THR A 133 -15.78 8.61 -12.93
C THR A 133 -14.40 8.00 -12.77
N LYS A 134 -13.79 7.56 -13.88
CA LYS A 134 -12.40 7.07 -13.83
C LYS A 134 -11.44 8.24 -13.67
N ILE A 135 -10.53 8.11 -12.72
CA ILE A 135 -9.45 9.08 -12.50
C ILE A 135 -8.52 9.07 -13.71
N LYS A 136 -8.24 10.26 -14.24
CA LYS A 136 -7.35 10.49 -15.39
C LYS A 136 -6.14 11.30 -15.01
N GLU A 137 -5.12 11.22 -15.87
CA GLU A 137 -3.96 12.08 -15.74
C GLU A 137 -4.36 13.56 -15.76
N VAL A 138 -3.63 14.35 -14.99
CA VAL A 138 -3.77 15.81 -14.94
C VAL A 138 -2.48 16.49 -15.36
N SER A 139 -2.57 17.72 -15.84
CA SER A 139 -1.42 18.52 -16.26
C SER A 139 -0.86 19.39 -15.13
N LYS A 140 -1.58 19.51 -14.02
CA LYS A 140 -1.16 20.29 -12.84
C LYS A 140 -1.44 19.49 -11.57
N PHE A 141 -0.44 19.50 -10.71
CA PHE A 141 -0.51 18.86 -9.40
C PHE A 141 -0.50 19.95 -8.34
N ASP A 142 -1.59 20.08 -7.58
CA ASP A 142 -1.66 21.00 -6.44
C ASP A 142 -1.42 20.22 -5.14
N PRO A 143 -0.17 20.15 -4.67
CA PRO A 143 0.17 19.42 -3.45
C PRO A 143 -0.26 20.14 -2.18
N CYS A 144 -0.79 21.37 -2.29
CA CYS A 144 -1.14 22.20 -1.15
C CYS A 144 -2.60 22.05 -0.72
N ASP A 145 -3.46 21.44 -1.55
CA ASP A 145 -4.83 21.13 -1.14
C ASP A 145 -4.90 19.74 -0.50
N PRO A 146 -4.93 19.67 0.85
CA PRO A 146 -4.98 18.39 1.56
C PRO A 146 -6.30 17.63 1.39
N LYS A 147 -7.32 18.25 0.81
CA LYS A 147 -8.59 17.59 0.48
C LYS A 147 -8.52 16.82 -0.83
N LEU A 148 -7.66 17.28 -1.73
CA LEU A 148 -7.50 16.66 -3.06
C LEU A 148 -6.30 15.70 -3.10
N VAL A 149 -5.23 15.99 -2.33
CA VAL A 149 -4.04 15.15 -2.24
C VAL A 149 -3.79 14.80 -0.77
N VAL A 150 -4.33 13.68 -0.34
CA VAL A 150 -4.39 13.29 1.07
C VAL A 150 -3.14 12.51 1.48
N GLY A 151 -2.55 12.89 2.61
CA GLY A 151 -1.40 12.25 3.23
C GLY A 151 -0.04 12.79 2.77
N ALA A 152 0.93 12.79 3.68
CA ALA A 152 2.25 13.38 3.45
C ALA A 152 3.01 12.74 2.28
N TYR A 153 2.90 11.42 2.13
CA TYR A 153 3.49 10.70 0.99
C TYR A 153 2.93 11.20 -0.34
N SER A 154 1.61 11.21 -0.49
CA SER A 154 0.93 11.67 -1.70
C SER A 154 1.30 13.10 -2.05
N GLN A 155 1.32 14.00 -1.06
CA GLN A 155 1.74 15.40 -1.22
C GLN A 155 3.21 15.52 -1.65
N SER A 156 4.11 14.68 -1.11
CA SER A 156 5.51 14.67 -1.53
C SER A 156 5.66 14.24 -2.99
N LYS A 157 4.90 13.23 -3.42
CA LYS A 157 4.89 12.74 -4.80
C LYS A 157 4.27 13.76 -5.76
N ALA A 158 3.19 14.45 -5.36
CA ALA A 158 2.60 15.53 -6.15
C ALA A 158 3.57 16.70 -6.36
N LYS A 159 4.26 17.14 -5.29
CA LYS A 159 5.31 18.18 -5.39
C LYS A 159 6.45 17.78 -6.31
N ALA A 160 6.95 16.56 -6.18
CA ALA A 160 8.02 16.07 -7.03
C ALA A 160 7.55 15.92 -8.50
N THR A 161 6.33 15.47 -8.74
CA THR A 161 5.74 15.39 -10.08
C THR A 161 5.64 16.77 -10.72
N GLN A 162 5.08 17.75 -10.00
CA GLN A 162 5.00 19.11 -10.53
C GLN A 162 6.39 19.67 -10.86
N MET A 163 7.37 19.44 -9.99
CA MET A 163 8.75 19.88 -10.23
C MET A 163 9.38 19.26 -11.48
N VAL A 164 9.10 17.96 -11.75
CA VAL A 164 9.56 17.32 -13.00
C VAL A 164 8.91 17.97 -14.21
N LEU A 165 7.60 18.21 -14.18
CA LEU A 165 6.88 18.85 -15.28
C LEU A 165 7.30 20.32 -15.49
N ASP A 166 7.58 21.04 -14.42
CA ASP A 166 8.12 22.40 -14.49
C ASP A 166 9.53 22.39 -15.12
N ALA A 167 10.38 21.42 -14.74
CA ALA A 167 11.71 21.29 -15.35
C ALA A 167 11.63 20.93 -16.85
N VAL A 168 10.63 20.14 -17.26
CA VAL A 168 10.37 19.90 -18.69
C VAL A 168 10.02 21.18 -19.42
N SER A 169 9.07 21.95 -18.88
CA SER A 169 8.55 23.14 -19.56
C SER A 169 9.50 24.33 -19.54
N VAL A 170 10.28 24.50 -18.47
CA VAL A 170 11.11 25.68 -18.26
C VAL A 170 12.59 25.45 -18.59
N MET A 171 13.10 24.24 -18.29
CA MET A 171 14.52 23.92 -18.38
C MET A 171 14.85 22.94 -19.54
N GLY A 172 13.83 22.49 -20.27
CA GLY A 172 14.02 21.56 -21.39
C GLY A 172 14.38 20.12 -20.99
N LEU A 173 14.09 19.73 -19.73
CA LEU A 173 14.28 18.36 -19.27
C LEU A 173 13.50 17.40 -20.15
N LYS A 174 14.16 16.38 -20.69
CA LYS A 174 13.48 15.30 -21.43
C LYS A 174 12.98 14.25 -20.44
N ALA A 175 11.78 14.41 -19.91
CA ALA A 175 11.20 13.48 -18.96
C ALA A 175 9.73 13.20 -19.25
N CYS A 176 9.28 12.01 -18.79
CA CYS A 176 7.87 11.67 -18.63
C CYS A 176 7.66 11.06 -17.24
N VAL A 177 6.41 10.98 -16.83
CA VAL A 177 6.01 10.51 -15.49
C VAL A 177 5.13 9.28 -15.61
N VAL A 178 5.38 8.27 -14.79
CA VAL A 178 4.45 7.15 -14.60
C VAL A 178 3.83 7.23 -13.22
N HIS A 179 2.54 6.94 -13.12
CA HIS A 179 1.76 6.95 -11.87
C HIS A 179 1.28 5.53 -11.58
N PRO A 180 2.08 4.71 -10.86
CA PRO A 180 1.63 3.42 -10.39
C PRO A 180 0.46 3.54 -9.43
N SER A 181 -0.49 2.60 -9.51
CA SER A 181 -1.41 2.30 -8.43
C SER A 181 -0.69 1.51 -7.32
N GLY A 182 -1.38 0.89 -6.38
CA GLY A 182 -0.76 -0.01 -5.42
C GLY A 182 -0.06 -1.16 -6.15
N ILE A 183 0.97 -1.72 -5.55
CA ILE A 183 1.82 -2.74 -6.19
C ILE A 183 1.61 -4.09 -5.50
N LEU A 184 1.44 -5.14 -6.30
CA LEU A 184 1.26 -6.53 -5.90
C LEU A 184 2.16 -7.41 -6.77
N GLY A 185 2.58 -8.59 -6.27
CA GLY A 185 3.34 -9.55 -7.06
C GLY A 185 4.67 -9.97 -6.42
N PRO A 186 5.41 -10.87 -7.06
CA PRO A 186 6.60 -11.49 -6.49
C PRO A 186 7.79 -10.52 -6.37
N ASN A 187 8.75 -10.88 -5.50
CA ASN A 187 10.02 -10.18 -5.24
C ASN A 187 9.90 -8.92 -4.36
N ASP A 188 8.89 -8.82 -3.50
CA ASP A 188 8.87 -7.80 -2.46
C ASP A 188 9.67 -8.23 -1.22
N HIS A 189 10.98 -8.24 -1.35
CA HIS A 189 11.87 -8.66 -0.25
C HIS A 189 11.88 -7.72 0.96
N ALA A 190 11.33 -6.52 0.82
CA ALA A 190 11.17 -5.58 1.92
C ALA A 190 9.89 -5.84 2.74
N ILE A 191 8.99 -6.71 2.24
CA ILE A 191 7.68 -6.97 2.82
C ILE A 191 6.94 -5.67 3.08
N GLY A 192 6.62 -4.97 1.99
CA GLY A 192 5.85 -3.72 2.03
C GLY A 192 4.41 -3.94 2.53
N GLU A 193 3.64 -2.88 2.58
CA GLU A 193 2.30 -2.91 3.19
C GLU A 193 1.34 -3.87 2.51
N THR A 194 1.35 -3.94 1.17
CA THR A 194 0.47 -4.86 0.43
C THR A 194 0.84 -6.30 0.74
N THR A 195 2.09 -6.68 0.54
CA THR A 195 2.61 -8.02 0.84
C THR A 195 2.42 -8.40 2.31
N GLY A 196 2.68 -7.45 3.24
CA GLY A 196 2.44 -7.63 4.67
C GLY A 196 0.96 -7.89 4.99
N THR A 197 0.05 -7.17 4.33
CA THR A 197 -1.40 -7.39 4.47
C THR A 197 -1.81 -8.78 3.96
N LEU A 198 -1.30 -9.21 2.80
CA LEU A 198 -1.57 -10.56 2.30
C LEU A 198 -1.06 -11.65 3.26
N LEU A 199 0.14 -11.48 3.81
CA LEU A 199 0.69 -12.40 4.81
C LEU A 199 -0.19 -12.48 6.05
N GLN A 200 -0.70 -11.35 6.56
CA GLN A 200 -1.64 -11.33 7.70
C GLN A 200 -2.94 -12.07 7.38
N ILE A 201 -3.49 -11.89 6.16
CA ILE A 201 -4.68 -12.61 5.72
C ILE A 201 -4.40 -14.12 5.64
N ILE A 202 -3.31 -14.52 4.98
CA ILE A 202 -2.93 -15.92 4.81
C ILE A 202 -2.69 -16.59 6.17
N LYS A 203 -1.96 -15.93 7.07
CA LYS A 203 -1.69 -16.42 8.43
C LYS A 203 -2.92 -16.39 9.35
N GLY A 204 -4.05 -15.82 8.90
CA GLY A 204 -5.27 -15.69 9.70
C GLY A 204 -5.15 -14.66 10.83
N GLU A 205 -4.21 -13.75 10.76
CA GLU A 205 -3.95 -12.70 11.75
C GLU A 205 -4.89 -11.50 11.57
N MET A 206 -5.65 -11.45 10.47
CA MET A 206 -6.67 -10.43 10.22
C MET A 206 -8.07 -10.96 10.59
N PRO A 207 -8.59 -10.63 11.78
CA PRO A 207 -9.86 -11.18 12.28
C PRO A 207 -11.09 -10.60 11.57
N MET A 208 -10.97 -9.39 11.04
CA MET A 208 -12.02 -8.68 10.31
C MET A 208 -11.40 -7.83 9.21
N GLY A 209 -12.15 -7.62 8.14
CA GLY A 209 -11.79 -6.69 7.08
C GLY A 209 -12.50 -5.35 7.20
N MET A 210 -12.28 -4.49 6.23
CA MET A 210 -13.02 -3.24 6.00
C MET A 210 -13.71 -3.30 4.65
N GLN A 211 -14.88 -2.70 4.54
CA GLN A 211 -15.48 -2.44 3.24
C GLN A 211 -14.58 -1.45 2.49
N GLY A 212 -14.50 -1.61 1.18
CA GLY A 212 -13.69 -0.73 0.35
C GLY A 212 -12.95 -1.48 -0.72
N SER A 213 -12.18 -0.74 -1.49
CA SER A 213 -11.52 -1.26 -2.68
C SER A 213 -10.08 -0.76 -2.77
N PHE A 214 -9.31 -1.48 -3.57
CA PHE A 214 -7.97 -1.10 -3.99
C PHE A 214 -7.91 -1.04 -5.51
N ASN A 215 -6.85 -0.43 -5.99
CA ASN A 215 -6.34 -0.66 -7.32
C ASN A 215 -4.88 -1.08 -7.18
N LEU A 216 -4.59 -2.31 -7.59
CA LEU A 216 -3.26 -2.91 -7.47
C LEU A 216 -2.81 -3.40 -8.84
N CYS A 217 -1.62 -2.99 -9.26
CA CYS A 217 -1.01 -3.51 -10.49
C CYS A 217 0.06 -4.56 -10.17
N ASP A 218 0.19 -5.54 -11.05
CA ASP A 218 1.28 -6.49 -10.96
C ASP A 218 2.63 -5.77 -11.16
N VAL A 219 3.57 -6.02 -10.28
CA VAL A 219 4.90 -5.37 -10.30
C VAL A 219 5.63 -5.62 -11.62
N ARG A 220 5.42 -6.76 -12.27
CA ARG A 220 6.04 -7.13 -13.54
C ARG A 220 5.45 -6.33 -14.70
N ASP A 221 4.14 -6.11 -14.69
CA ASP A 221 3.46 -5.27 -15.69
C ASP A 221 3.83 -3.80 -15.49
N LEU A 222 3.91 -3.36 -14.24
CA LEU A 222 4.39 -2.03 -13.88
C LEU A 222 5.84 -1.82 -14.33
N ALA A 223 6.73 -2.79 -14.11
CA ALA A 223 8.11 -2.75 -14.58
C ALA A 223 8.16 -2.64 -16.11
N ALA A 224 7.41 -3.47 -16.83
CA ALA A 224 7.33 -3.45 -18.28
C ALA A 224 6.82 -2.10 -18.83
N GLY A 225 5.74 -1.55 -18.23
CA GLY A 225 5.20 -0.25 -18.59
C GLY A 225 6.18 0.90 -18.31
N THR A 226 6.89 0.83 -17.17
CA THR A 226 7.92 1.84 -16.81
C THR A 226 9.11 1.78 -17.77
N ILE A 227 9.58 0.59 -18.16
CA ILE A 227 10.63 0.41 -19.15
C ILE A 227 10.16 0.92 -20.52
N ALA A 228 8.94 0.60 -20.93
CA ALA A 228 8.36 1.06 -22.20
C ALA A 228 8.27 2.61 -22.25
N ALA A 229 8.05 3.28 -21.12
CA ALA A 229 8.01 4.73 -21.04
C ALA A 229 9.35 5.39 -21.38
N VAL A 230 10.49 4.68 -21.27
CA VAL A 230 11.80 5.19 -21.70
C VAL A 230 11.79 5.56 -23.17
N ASP A 231 11.33 4.64 -24.02
CA ASP A 231 11.37 4.83 -25.47
C ASP A 231 10.07 5.44 -26.03
N LYS A 232 8.92 5.04 -25.50
CA LYS A 232 7.60 5.39 -26.05
C LYS A 232 6.93 6.57 -25.33
N GLY A 233 7.26 6.83 -24.06
CA GLY A 233 6.63 7.91 -23.29
C GLY A 233 6.97 9.28 -23.88
N ARG A 234 5.96 10.10 -24.11
CA ARG A 234 6.17 11.46 -24.64
C ARG A 234 6.68 12.40 -23.54
N VAL A 235 7.60 13.29 -23.92
CA VAL A 235 8.17 14.29 -23.00
C VAL A 235 7.05 15.20 -22.47
N GLY A 236 7.03 15.40 -21.16
CA GLY A 236 6.02 16.21 -20.46
C GLY A 236 4.72 15.48 -20.15
N GLU A 237 4.57 14.23 -20.56
CA GLU A 237 3.34 13.47 -20.37
C GLU A 237 3.39 12.60 -19.10
N CYS A 238 2.19 12.42 -18.53
CA CYS A 238 1.93 11.49 -17.42
C CYS A 238 1.20 10.25 -17.93
N TYR A 239 1.48 9.10 -17.33
CA TYR A 239 0.86 7.83 -17.66
C TYR A 239 0.44 7.10 -16.39
N ILE A 240 -0.84 6.81 -16.23
CA ILE A 240 -1.34 5.96 -15.16
C ILE A 240 -1.04 4.51 -15.49
N LEU A 241 -0.36 3.82 -14.60
CA LEU A 241 -0.11 2.37 -14.67
C LEU A 241 -0.91 1.69 -13.56
N ALA A 242 -2.10 1.28 -13.87
CA ALA A 242 -3.09 0.74 -12.94
C ALA A 242 -3.71 -0.55 -13.49
N ASN A 243 -4.57 -1.16 -12.71
CA ASN A 243 -5.36 -2.33 -13.10
C ASN A 243 -6.85 -2.04 -12.82
N LYS A 244 -7.69 -3.04 -12.86
CA LYS A 244 -9.08 -2.97 -12.43
C LYS A 244 -9.16 -2.79 -10.91
N THR A 245 -10.20 -2.13 -10.44
CA THR A 245 -10.47 -2.03 -9.00
C THR A 245 -10.88 -3.40 -8.46
N VAL A 246 -10.38 -3.75 -7.28
CA VAL A 246 -10.68 -4.98 -6.54
C VAL A 246 -11.08 -4.65 -5.11
N THR A 247 -12.10 -5.32 -4.57
CA THR A 247 -12.48 -5.13 -3.16
C THR A 247 -11.57 -5.95 -2.23
N LEU A 248 -11.41 -5.50 -0.98
CA LEU A 248 -10.71 -6.31 0.02
C LEU A 248 -11.35 -7.69 0.18
N LYS A 249 -12.69 -7.77 0.04
CA LYS A 249 -13.40 -9.04 0.09
C LYS A 249 -12.99 -9.97 -1.05
N ASP A 250 -12.97 -9.49 -2.29
CA ASP A 250 -12.59 -10.29 -3.45
C ASP A 250 -11.13 -10.76 -3.34
N MET A 251 -10.25 -9.90 -2.83
CA MET A 251 -8.86 -10.25 -2.55
C MET A 251 -8.75 -11.40 -1.52
N CYS A 252 -9.52 -11.34 -0.44
CA CYS A 252 -9.56 -12.41 0.57
C CYS A 252 -10.15 -13.70 0.00
N ASP A 253 -11.16 -13.61 -0.87
CA ASP A 253 -11.77 -14.78 -1.52
C ASP A 253 -10.78 -15.44 -2.50
N MET A 254 -10.01 -14.65 -3.27
CA MET A 254 -8.94 -15.16 -4.15
C MET A 254 -7.81 -15.84 -3.35
N LEU A 255 -7.35 -15.23 -2.25
CA LEU A 255 -6.35 -15.86 -1.36
C LEU A 255 -6.87 -17.14 -0.72
N HIS A 256 -8.17 -17.16 -0.35
CA HIS A 256 -8.77 -18.40 0.13
C HIS A 256 -8.78 -19.51 -0.93
N ALA A 257 -9.09 -19.16 -2.18
CA ALA A 257 -9.10 -20.12 -3.28
C ALA A 257 -7.68 -20.64 -3.59
N GLU A 258 -6.67 -19.75 -3.54
CA GLU A 258 -5.30 -20.09 -3.91
C GLU A 258 -4.59 -20.90 -2.83
N CYS A 259 -4.65 -20.49 -1.58
CA CYS A 259 -3.84 -21.09 -0.52
C CYS A 259 -4.65 -21.45 0.73
N ASN A 260 -5.97 -21.60 0.61
CA ASN A 260 -6.87 -21.91 1.72
C ASN A 260 -6.74 -20.94 2.91
N ALA A 261 -6.39 -19.67 2.62
CA ALA A 261 -6.35 -18.62 3.62
C ALA A 261 -7.67 -18.53 4.38
N LYS A 262 -7.63 -18.16 5.65
CA LYS A 262 -8.83 -18.11 6.49
C LYS A 262 -9.82 -17.07 5.99
N LYS A 263 -11.09 -17.47 5.79
CA LYS A 263 -12.15 -16.56 5.36
C LYS A 263 -12.43 -15.48 6.41
N ILE A 264 -12.35 -14.23 6.02
CA ILE A 264 -12.85 -13.11 6.80
C ILE A 264 -14.37 -13.08 6.66
N LYS A 265 -15.07 -13.16 7.79
CA LYS A 265 -16.54 -13.25 7.82
C LYS A 265 -17.24 -11.90 7.98
N PHE A 266 -16.50 -10.90 8.43
CA PHE A 266 -17.05 -9.59 8.73
C PHE A 266 -16.17 -8.47 8.16
N TYR A 267 -16.83 -7.48 7.54
CA TYR A 267 -16.20 -6.31 6.96
C TYR A 267 -16.81 -5.05 7.57
N LEU A 268 -16.02 -4.27 8.27
CA LEU A 268 -16.44 -3.00 8.88
C LEU A 268 -16.90 -2.03 7.79
N PRO A 269 -18.02 -1.33 7.99
CA PRO A 269 -18.35 -0.15 7.19
C PRO A 269 -17.26 0.92 7.32
N LEU A 270 -16.98 1.63 6.23
CA LEU A 270 -15.90 2.63 6.18
C LEU A 270 -16.06 3.74 7.22
N ASP A 271 -17.29 4.23 7.40
CA ASP A 271 -17.58 5.30 8.38
C ASP A 271 -17.25 4.88 9.83
N LEU A 272 -17.43 3.60 10.14
CA LEU A 272 -17.08 3.07 11.45
C LEU A 272 -15.58 2.85 11.57
N ALA A 273 -14.96 2.32 10.51
CA ALA A 273 -13.52 2.11 10.46
C ALA A 273 -12.74 3.43 10.63
N ASP A 274 -13.19 4.52 9.99
CA ASP A 274 -12.56 5.84 10.09
C ASP A 274 -12.58 6.38 11.52
N LYS A 275 -13.70 6.25 12.22
CA LYS A 275 -13.82 6.69 13.61
C LYS A 275 -12.94 5.89 14.57
N ILE A 276 -12.86 4.56 14.36
CA ILE A 276 -11.97 3.68 15.11
C ILE A 276 -10.51 4.07 14.86
N ALA A 277 -10.14 4.26 13.60
CA ALA A 277 -8.79 4.68 13.20
C ALA A 277 -8.37 5.99 13.88
N ALA A 278 -9.26 7.00 13.88
CA ALA A 278 -8.99 8.27 14.56
C ALA A 278 -8.78 8.12 16.07
N GLY A 279 -9.49 7.17 16.71
CA GLY A 279 -9.27 6.83 18.12
C GLY A 279 -7.91 6.19 18.35
N LEU A 280 -7.53 5.21 17.51
CA LEU A 280 -6.24 4.52 17.59
C LEU A 280 -5.05 5.45 17.34
N GLU A 281 -5.17 6.40 16.42
CA GLU A 281 -4.13 7.41 16.16
C GLU A 281 -3.89 8.30 17.38
N LYS A 282 -4.96 8.78 18.06
CA LYS A 282 -4.86 9.56 19.31
C LYS A 282 -4.18 8.78 20.43
N GLN A 283 -4.41 7.47 20.48
CA GLN A 283 -3.75 6.61 21.45
C GLN A 283 -2.27 6.40 21.07
N ALA A 284 -1.98 6.17 19.80
CA ALA A 284 -0.63 6.03 19.30
C ALA A 284 0.25 7.25 19.63
N GLU A 285 -0.32 8.47 19.56
CA GLU A 285 0.34 9.70 19.99
C GLU A 285 0.76 9.67 21.47
N LYS A 286 -0.06 9.06 22.33
CA LYS A 286 0.22 8.96 23.78
C LYS A 286 1.20 7.84 24.10
N THR A 287 1.15 6.73 23.38
CA THR A 287 1.90 5.52 23.69
C THR A 287 3.19 5.39 22.88
N GLY A 288 3.34 6.13 21.78
CA GLY A 288 4.44 6.02 20.83
C GLY A 288 4.42 4.73 19.99
N LYS A 289 3.33 3.94 20.07
CA LYS A 289 3.17 2.70 19.30
C LYS A 289 2.47 2.99 17.97
N MET A 290 2.84 2.27 16.91
CA MET A 290 2.12 2.35 15.64
C MET A 290 0.71 1.79 15.78
N PRO A 291 -0.34 2.52 15.31
CA PRO A 291 -1.70 2.02 15.33
C PRO A 291 -1.90 0.90 14.29
N LEU A 292 -2.76 -0.06 14.59
CA LEU A 292 -3.12 -1.14 13.68
C LEU A 292 -3.84 -0.65 12.41
N MET A 293 -4.51 0.50 12.52
CA MET A 293 -5.28 1.12 11.45
C MET A 293 -5.16 2.63 11.58
N THR A 294 -4.95 3.33 10.46
CA THR A 294 -4.91 4.78 10.40
C THR A 294 -6.08 5.33 9.59
N THR A 295 -6.46 6.57 9.85
CA THR A 295 -7.45 7.28 9.02
C THR A 295 -7.01 7.33 7.56
N PHE A 296 -5.69 7.38 7.31
CA PHE A 296 -5.13 7.33 5.96
C PHE A 296 -5.30 5.95 5.30
N SER A 297 -5.15 4.85 6.04
CA SER A 297 -5.41 3.50 5.50
C SER A 297 -6.89 3.30 5.15
N VAL A 298 -7.80 3.81 5.98
CA VAL A 298 -9.25 3.80 5.71
C VAL A 298 -9.58 4.66 4.49
N TYR A 299 -8.99 5.86 4.40
CA TYR A 299 -9.15 6.73 3.24
C TYR A 299 -8.71 6.04 1.94
N ASN A 300 -7.59 5.34 1.93
CA ASN A 300 -7.10 4.62 0.74
C ASN A 300 -8.08 3.55 0.25
N LEU A 301 -8.85 2.92 1.15
CA LEU A 301 -9.91 1.97 0.81
C LEU A 301 -11.21 2.66 0.36
N ALA A 302 -11.47 3.85 0.90
CA ALA A 302 -12.71 4.58 0.68
C ALA A 302 -12.69 5.49 -0.57
N ARG A 303 -11.48 5.93 -0.98
CA ARG A 303 -11.32 6.86 -2.10
C ARG A 303 -11.78 6.25 -3.42
N ASN A 304 -11.94 7.10 -4.44
CA ASN A 304 -12.11 6.63 -5.80
C ASN A 304 -10.84 5.88 -6.26
N ASN A 305 -10.96 4.58 -6.49
CA ASN A 305 -9.87 3.70 -6.94
C ASN A 305 -10.05 3.24 -8.39
N GLU A 306 -10.94 3.86 -9.15
CA GLU A 306 -11.12 3.60 -10.57
C GLU A 306 -10.22 4.51 -11.40
N PHE A 307 -9.20 3.94 -12.04
CA PHE A 307 -8.24 4.66 -12.87
C PHE A 307 -8.45 4.38 -14.36
N ASP A 308 -8.28 5.42 -15.19
CA ASP A 308 -8.21 5.29 -16.64
C ASP A 308 -6.75 5.16 -17.07
N TYR A 309 -6.33 3.97 -17.46
CA TYR A 309 -4.98 3.68 -17.95
C TYR A 309 -4.94 3.45 -19.47
N SER A 310 -6.01 3.78 -20.18
CA SER A 310 -6.12 3.59 -21.64
C SER A 310 -5.04 4.33 -22.44
N LYS A 311 -4.54 5.45 -21.93
CA LYS A 311 -3.42 6.17 -22.50
C LYS A 311 -2.13 5.36 -22.45
N ALA A 312 -1.85 4.70 -21.33
CA ALA A 312 -0.69 3.83 -21.20
C ALA A 312 -0.82 2.58 -22.07
N GLU A 313 -2.02 2.01 -22.19
CA GLU A 313 -2.28 0.88 -23.13
C GLU A 313 -1.97 1.30 -24.55
N THR A 314 -2.48 2.45 -24.99
CA THR A 314 -2.36 2.92 -26.37
C THR A 314 -0.94 3.36 -26.73
N GLU A 315 -0.30 4.16 -25.88
CA GLU A 315 0.97 4.82 -26.18
C GLU A 315 2.19 3.99 -25.76
N LEU A 316 2.10 3.28 -24.62
CA LEU A 316 3.22 2.48 -24.11
C LEU A 316 3.10 0.99 -24.48
N GLY A 317 1.90 0.53 -24.81
CA GLY A 317 1.60 -0.91 -24.95
C GLY A 317 1.50 -1.59 -23.58
N TYR A 318 1.06 -0.85 -22.55
CA TYR A 318 0.86 -1.37 -21.20
C TYR A 318 -0.26 -2.40 -21.18
N THR A 319 -0.04 -3.50 -20.51
CA THR A 319 -1.02 -4.58 -20.33
C THR A 319 -1.04 -4.98 -18.86
N THR A 320 -2.15 -5.57 -18.41
CA THR A 320 -2.31 -6.01 -17.02
C THR A 320 -2.65 -7.49 -16.96
N ARG A 321 -2.01 -8.21 -16.03
CA ARG A 321 -2.41 -9.56 -15.62
C ARG A 321 -3.71 -9.54 -14.84
N SER A 322 -4.35 -10.70 -14.75
CA SER A 322 -5.46 -10.90 -13.81
C SER A 322 -4.96 -10.89 -12.37
N TYR A 323 -5.85 -10.60 -11.43
CA TYR A 323 -5.52 -10.67 -10.00
C TYR A 323 -5.23 -12.11 -9.56
N GLU A 324 -5.94 -13.08 -10.15
CA GLU A 324 -5.75 -14.49 -9.87
C GLU A 324 -4.32 -14.95 -10.24
N GLU A 325 -3.83 -14.55 -11.42
CA GLU A 325 -2.46 -14.84 -11.86
C GLU A 325 -1.42 -14.17 -10.92
N THR A 326 -1.62 -12.88 -10.62
CA THR A 326 -0.72 -12.14 -9.74
C THR A 326 -0.67 -12.72 -8.34
N ILE A 327 -1.83 -13.07 -7.76
CA ILE A 327 -1.92 -13.68 -6.42
C ILE A 327 -1.29 -15.06 -6.41
N HIS A 328 -1.53 -15.88 -7.45
CA HIS A 328 -0.88 -17.18 -7.59
C HIS A 328 0.64 -17.04 -7.51
N ASP A 329 1.21 -16.21 -8.37
CA ASP A 329 2.66 -16.04 -8.45
C ASP A 329 3.26 -15.41 -7.17
N GLU A 330 2.55 -14.49 -6.52
CA GLU A 330 2.95 -13.94 -5.23
C GLU A 330 2.95 -15.00 -4.13
N VAL A 331 1.91 -15.84 -4.05
CA VAL A 331 1.83 -16.94 -3.08
C VAL A 331 2.95 -17.95 -3.35
N GLN A 332 3.23 -18.31 -4.60
CA GLN A 332 4.35 -19.19 -4.94
C GLN A 332 5.70 -18.60 -4.54
N TRP A 333 5.89 -17.30 -4.76
CA TRP A 333 7.09 -16.59 -4.30
C TRP A 333 7.20 -16.58 -2.76
N MET A 334 6.11 -16.31 -2.04
CA MET A 334 6.09 -16.37 -0.58
C MET A 334 6.48 -17.74 -0.04
N ILE A 335 6.05 -18.81 -0.71
CA ILE A 335 6.43 -20.19 -0.37
C ILE A 335 7.92 -20.40 -0.62
N ALA A 336 8.44 -19.98 -1.77
CA ALA A 336 9.84 -20.12 -2.13
C ALA A 336 10.78 -19.37 -1.17
N GLU A 337 10.35 -18.19 -0.67
CA GLU A 337 11.08 -17.41 0.33
C GLU A 337 10.88 -17.93 1.77
N GLY A 338 10.05 -18.97 1.97
CA GLY A 338 9.78 -19.52 3.30
C GLY A 338 8.94 -18.60 4.21
N LEU A 339 8.20 -17.66 3.64
CA LEU A 339 7.33 -16.73 4.37
C LEU A 339 6.03 -17.39 4.81
N ILE A 340 5.58 -18.40 4.05
CA ILE A 340 4.45 -19.29 4.32
C ILE A 340 4.85 -20.75 3.99
N ASP A 341 4.11 -21.73 4.50
CA ASP A 341 4.35 -23.13 4.19
C ASP A 341 3.90 -23.50 2.75
N GLY A 342 4.29 -24.70 2.27
CA GLY A 342 3.97 -25.17 0.93
C GLY A 342 2.46 -25.37 0.66
N ASN A 343 1.62 -25.31 1.68
CA ASN A 343 0.16 -25.32 1.57
C ASN A 343 -0.44 -23.90 1.59
N GLY A 344 0.42 -22.88 1.66
CA GLY A 344 0.01 -21.49 1.74
C GLY A 344 -0.53 -21.07 3.11
N VAL A 345 -0.64 -21.99 4.07
CA VAL A 345 -1.13 -21.73 5.43
C VAL A 345 -0.06 -22.18 6.42
N THR A 346 0.47 -21.25 7.20
CA THR A 346 1.32 -21.64 8.34
C THR A 346 0.54 -22.54 9.28
N GLU A 347 1.23 -23.53 9.89
CA GLU A 347 0.62 -24.29 10.99
C GLU A 347 -0.03 -23.30 11.96
N LYS A 348 -1.34 -23.48 12.17
CA LYS A 348 -2.07 -22.67 13.14
C LYS A 348 -1.31 -22.79 14.45
N PRO A 349 -0.93 -21.69 15.11
CA PRO A 349 -0.57 -21.78 16.51
C PRO A 349 -1.72 -22.53 17.20
N ALA A 350 -1.38 -23.54 17.98
CA ALA A 350 -2.38 -24.40 18.60
C ALA A 350 -3.49 -23.52 19.18
N LEU A 351 -4.72 -23.75 18.69
CA LEU A 351 -5.88 -22.95 19.08
C LEU A 351 -5.91 -22.90 20.60
N MET A 352 -5.83 -21.70 21.17
CA MET A 352 -6.04 -21.58 22.60
C MET A 352 -7.41 -22.15 22.93
N THR A 353 -7.45 -23.01 23.91
CA THR A 353 -8.72 -23.52 24.43
C THR A 353 -9.53 -22.36 25.01
N ASN A 354 -10.85 -22.51 25.05
CA ASN A 354 -11.72 -21.52 25.71
C ASN A 354 -11.29 -21.27 27.18
N GLU A 355 -10.60 -22.20 27.79
CA GLU A 355 -10.03 -22.14 29.13
C GLU A 355 -8.82 -21.20 29.18
N GLN A 356 -7.89 -21.32 28.26
CA GLN A 356 -6.71 -20.44 28.12
C GLN A 356 -7.08 -18.99 27.76
N ILE A 357 -8.17 -18.79 27.01
CA ILE A 357 -8.71 -17.45 26.71
C ILE A 357 -9.33 -16.84 27.98
N ARG A 358 -10.00 -17.62 28.81
CA ARG A 358 -10.54 -17.17 30.10
C ARG A 358 -9.47 -16.84 31.12
N GLU A 359 -8.42 -17.67 31.21
CA GLU A 359 -7.29 -17.47 32.11
C GLU A 359 -6.46 -16.23 31.73
N GLY A 360 -6.47 -15.80 30.46
CA GLY A 360 -5.83 -14.57 30.00
C GLY A 360 -6.61 -13.27 30.32
N GLY A 361 -7.82 -13.37 30.88
CA GLY A 361 -8.65 -12.21 31.32
C GLY A 361 -9.28 -11.40 30.18
N TYR A 362 -8.91 -11.61 28.94
CA TYR A 362 -9.30 -10.79 27.77
C TYR A 362 -10.82 -10.76 27.53
N MET A 363 -11.50 -11.89 27.73
CA MET A 363 -12.94 -11.98 27.51
C MET A 363 -13.76 -11.28 28.58
N GLU A 364 -13.28 -11.29 29.83
CA GLU A 364 -13.92 -10.59 30.94
C GLU A 364 -13.81 -9.07 30.78
N ASP A 365 -12.67 -8.57 30.28
CA ASP A 365 -12.45 -7.13 30.05
C ASP A 365 -13.31 -6.63 28.89
N ILE A 366 -13.46 -7.41 27.80
CA ILE A 366 -14.37 -7.09 26.69
C ILE A 366 -15.82 -7.08 27.17
N VAL A 367 -16.23 -8.07 27.95
CA VAL A 367 -17.60 -8.15 28.48
C VAL A 367 -17.87 -7.02 29.48
N LYS A 368 -16.94 -6.70 30.38
CA LYS A 368 -17.04 -5.57 31.31
C LYS A 368 -17.11 -4.23 30.59
N ALA A 369 -16.29 -4.01 29.56
CA ALA A 369 -16.35 -2.79 28.75
C ALA A 369 -17.74 -2.61 28.09
N MET A 370 -18.39 -3.70 27.72
CA MET A 370 -19.72 -3.69 27.14
C MET A 370 -20.87 -3.53 28.15
N GLU A 371 -20.67 -3.93 29.40
CA GLU A 371 -21.68 -3.73 30.47
C GLU A 371 -21.86 -2.27 30.86
N HIS A 372 -20.82 -1.45 30.60
CA HIS A 372 -20.83 0.00 30.88
C HIS A 372 -21.44 0.84 29.74
N VAL A 373 -21.96 0.21 28.66
CA VAL A 373 -22.74 0.94 27.63
C VAL A 373 -24.07 1.35 28.24
N PRO A 374 -24.36 2.66 28.39
CA PRO A 374 -25.63 3.10 28.95
C PRO A 374 -26.81 2.53 28.18
N ALA A 375 -27.87 2.13 28.90
CA ALA A 375 -29.14 1.80 28.25
C ALA A 375 -29.67 3.06 27.57
N LEU A 376 -29.73 3.06 26.23
CA LEU A 376 -30.23 4.21 25.47
C LEU A 376 -31.75 4.24 25.59
N PRO A 377 -32.35 5.41 25.94
CA PRO A 377 -33.78 5.63 25.74
C PRO A 377 -34.09 5.61 24.23
N GLU A 378 -35.37 5.46 23.88
CA GLU A 378 -35.85 5.29 22.51
C GLU A 378 -34.96 5.90 21.43
N ILE A 379 -34.43 5.04 20.67
CA ILE A 379 -33.32 5.01 19.71
C ILE A 379 -33.18 6.30 18.90
N ASP A 380 -32.22 7.11 19.30
CA ASP A 380 -31.50 7.98 18.39
C ASP A 380 -30.32 7.17 17.80
N PRO A 381 -30.37 6.77 16.49
CA PRO A 381 -29.35 5.92 15.87
C PRO A 381 -27.94 6.51 15.98
N GLU A 382 -27.84 7.84 16.03
CA GLU A 382 -26.55 8.56 16.14
C GLU A 382 -25.91 8.43 17.52
N LYS A 383 -26.75 8.42 18.58
CA LYS A 383 -26.27 8.21 19.96
C LYS A 383 -25.90 6.74 20.22
N ALA A 384 -26.66 5.80 19.65
CA ALA A 384 -26.30 4.38 19.70
C ALA A 384 -24.97 4.12 19.02
N TYR A 385 -24.74 4.75 17.88
CA TYR A 385 -23.50 4.66 17.13
C TYR A 385 -22.30 5.20 17.92
N LYS A 386 -22.45 6.37 18.58
CA LYS A 386 -21.39 6.98 19.41
C LYS A 386 -21.01 6.12 20.62
N ALA A 387 -21.98 5.47 21.26
CA ALA A 387 -21.73 4.60 22.40
C ALA A 387 -20.99 3.31 22.00
N ILE A 388 -21.26 2.78 20.80
CA ILE A 388 -20.55 1.62 20.24
C ILE A 388 -19.12 2.02 19.85
N GLU A 389 -18.96 3.16 19.18
CA GLU A 389 -17.67 3.73 18.81
C GLU A 389 -16.73 3.83 20.00
N GLN A 390 -17.20 4.42 21.11
CA GLN A 390 -16.40 4.62 22.32
C GLN A 390 -16.00 3.28 22.97
N ASN A 391 -16.91 2.31 23.03
CA ASN A 391 -16.62 1.00 23.60
C ASN A 391 -15.77 0.08 22.71
N VAL A 392 -15.92 0.21 21.37
CA VAL A 392 -15.05 -0.51 20.43
C VAL A 392 -13.62 0.04 20.54
N VAL A 393 -13.45 1.37 20.61
CA VAL A 393 -12.13 2.00 20.79
C VAL A 393 -11.51 1.58 22.12
N GLU A 394 -12.23 1.67 23.25
CA GLU A 394 -11.73 1.26 24.56
C GLU A 394 -11.40 -0.24 24.63
N THR A 395 -12.14 -1.06 23.87
CA THR A 395 -11.89 -2.53 23.79
C THR A 395 -10.66 -2.82 22.94
N TYR A 396 -10.48 -2.11 21.83
CA TYR A 396 -9.28 -2.19 20.99
C TYR A 396 -8.04 -1.73 21.77
N GLU A 397 -8.14 -0.64 22.55
CA GLU A 397 -7.09 -0.14 23.41
C GLU A 397 -6.61 -1.20 24.42
N LYS A 398 -7.54 -1.90 25.06
CA LYS A 398 -7.23 -2.98 26.01
C LYS A 398 -6.63 -4.21 25.33
N ILE A 399 -7.05 -4.50 24.09
CA ILE A 399 -6.52 -5.58 23.29
C ILE A 399 -5.10 -5.25 22.80
N GLU A 400 -4.84 -4.02 22.36
CA GLU A 400 -3.53 -3.57 21.90
C GLU A 400 -2.48 -3.66 23.02
N ASP A 401 -2.81 -3.26 24.24
CA ASP A 401 -1.94 -3.39 25.41
C ASP A 401 -1.62 -4.85 25.77
N GLY A 402 -2.56 -5.77 25.51
CA GLY A 402 -2.38 -7.22 25.68
C GLY A 402 -1.62 -7.92 24.55
N VAL A 403 -1.73 -7.42 23.33
CA VAL A 403 -1.27 -8.06 22.09
C VAL A 403 0.23 -7.88 21.86
N VAL A 404 0.84 -6.78 22.28
CA VAL A 404 2.30 -6.56 22.12
C VAL A 404 3.14 -7.61 22.85
N GLY A 405 2.57 -8.30 23.84
CA GLY A 405 3.19 -9.44 24.52
C GLY A 405 2.83 -10.82 23.96
N SER A 406 1.85 -10.94 23.06
CA SER A 406 1.30 -12.25 22.68
C SER A 406 0.52 -12.26 21.37
N TYR A 407 1.10 -11.82 20.26
CA TYR A 407 0.49 -11.85 18.90
C TYR A 407 -0.11 -13.22 18.52
N LYS A 408 0.35 -14.30 19.14
CA LYS A 408 -0.10 -15.68 18.88
C LYS A 408 -1.36 -16.13 19.63
N LYS A 409 -1.99 -15.27 20.45
CA LYS A 409 -3.05 -15.72 21.39
C LYS A 409 -4.48 -15.23 21.11
N VAL A 410 -4.68 -14.34 20.15
CA VAL A 410 -5.90 -13.49 20.10
C VAL A 410 -7.02 -13.97 19.18
N GLU A 411 -6.76 -14.82 18.19
CA GLU A 411 -7.67 -15.12 17.07
C GLU A 411 -9.03 -15.69 17.48
N ASN A 412 -9.06 -16.68 18.36
CA ASN A 412 -10.34 -17.32 18.76
C ASN A 412 -11.12 -16.51 19.80
N GLY A 413 -10.42 -15.77 20.67
CA GLY A 413 -11.04 -14.84 21.60
C GLY A 413 -11.78 -13.72 20.88
N PHE A 414 -11.17 -13.20 19.83
CA PHE A 414 -11.70 -12.08 19.04
C PHE A 414 -12.99 -12.46 18.30
N VAL A 415 -13.01 -13.60 17.61
CA VAL A 415 -14.22 -14.06 16.88
C VAL A 415 -15.38 -14.35 17.83
N SER A 416 -15.09 -14.94 19.00
CA SER A 416 -16.10 -15.24 20.01
C SER A 416 -16.60 -13.96 20.69
N ALA A 417 -15.69 -13.02 20.99
CA ALA A 417 -16.05 -11.71 21.54
C ALA A 417 -16.87 -10.92 20.53
N TYR A 418 -16.44 -10.89 19.29
CA TYR A 418 -17.15 -10.21 18.22
C TYR A 418 -18.56 -10.76 18.02
N LYS A 419 -18.72 -12.09 17.99
CA LYS A 419 -20.04 -12.71 17.90
C LYS A 419 -20.94 -12.34 19.08
N LYS A 420 -20.41 -12.25 20.28
CA LYS A 420 -21.15 -11.77 21.46
C LYS A 420 -21.48 -10.28 21.38
N ILE A 421 -20.59 -9.46 20.81
CA ILE A 421 -20.84 -8.03 20.55
C ILE A 421 -21.95 -7.88 19.52
N GLU A 422 -21.86 -8.56 18.41
CA GLU A 422 -22.87 -8.59 17.35
C GLU A 422 -24.22 -9.03 17.89
N ASP A 423 -24.28 -10.14 18.62
CA ASP A 423 -25.50 -10.70 19.17
C ASP A 423 -26.13 -9.77 20.23
N LYS A 424 -25.35 -9.16 21.12
CA LYS A 424 -25.84 -8.16 22.07
C LYS A 424 -26.33 -6.88 21.36
N PHE A 425 -25.63 -6.43 20.31
CA PHE A 425 -26.06 -5.29 19.52
C PHE A 425 -27.38 -5.56 18.81
N VAL A 426 -27.49 -6.70 18.12
CA VAL A 426 -28.69 -7.11 17.42
C VAL A 426 -29.87 -7.19 18.39
N GLN A 427 -29.69 -7.81 19.55
CA GLN A 427 -30.71 -7.92 20.59
C GLN A 427 -31.11 -6.57 21.18
N LYS A 428 -30.14 -5.68 21.43
CA LYS A 428 -30.39 -4.43 22.14
C LYS A 428 -30.97 -3.32 21.23
N PHE A 429 -30.58 -3.30 19.97
CA PHE A 429 -30.87 -2.16 19.07
C PHE A 429 -31.69 -2.51 17.82
N LEU A 430 -31.73 -3.76 17.41
CA LEU A 430 -32.39 -4.18 16.18
C LEU A 430 -33.52 -5.18 16.39
N ALA A 431 -33.57 -5.86 17.54
CA ALA A 431 -34.65 -6.81 17.85
C ALA A 431 -35.92 -6.10 18.28
N ARG A 432 -37.03 -6.53 17.69
CA ARG A 432 -38.36 -6.16 18.17
C ARG A 432 -38.71 -7.01 19.40
N LYS A 433 -39.67 -6.57 20.19
CA LYS A 433 -40.08 -7.27 21.41
C LYS A 433 -40.41 -8.74 21.12
N GLY A 434 -39.58 -9.67 21.62
CA GLY A 434 -39.74 -11.11 21.45
C GLY A 434 -38.94 -11.75 20.27
N GLU A 435 -38.21 -10.96 19.47
CA GLU A 435 -37.33 -11.51 18.42
C GLU A 435 -36.02 -12.00 19.01
N THR A 436 -35.53 -13.14 18.50
CA THR A 436 -34.15 -13.61 18.76
C THR A 436 -33.15 -12.95 17.79
N THR A 437 -31.87 -13.05 18.08
CA THR A 437 -30.81 -12.55 17.17
C THR A 437 -30.90 -13.20 15.79
N GLU A 438 -31.27 -14.49 15.72
CA GLU A 438 -31.46 -15.19 14.46
C GLU A 438 -32.66 -14.70 13.66
N ASP A 439 -33.76 -14.37 14.34
CA ASP A 439 -34.95 -13.81 13.70
C ASP A 439 -34.67 -12.44 13.07
N VAL A 440 -33.88 -11.61 13.77
CA VAL A 440 -33.45 -10.30 13.26
C VAL A 440 -32.53 -10.47 12.04
N LYS A 441 -31.53 -11.35 12.10
CA LYS A 441 -30.63 -11.64 10.98
C LYS A 441 -31.39 -12.12 9.75
N LYS A 442 -32.37 -13.00 9.96
CA LYS A 442 -33.25 -13.52 8.90
C LYS A 442 -34.13 -12.43 8.28
N ARG A 443 -34.72 -11.53 9.10
CA ARG A 443 -35.51 -10.38 8.65
C ARG A 443 -34.70 -9.36 7.87
N LEU A 444 -33.41 -9.18 8.19
CA LEU A 444 -32.52 -8.26 7.50
C LEU A 444 -31.82 -8.89 6.27
N GLY A 445 -32.22 -10.11 5.86
CA GLY A 445 -31.70 -10.79 4.67
C GLY A 445 -30.25 -11.26 4.82
N ARG A 446 -29.74 -11.36 6.04
CA ARG A 446 -28.39 -11.89 6.33
C ARG A 446 -28.49 -13.38 6.72
N LYS A 447 -27.86 -14.23 5.89
CA LYS A 447 -27.64 -15.64 6.23
C LYS A 447 -26.49 -15.80 7.20
#